data_12708dde3e36d4f34cee4e7c4eb77d17
#
_entry.id   12708dde3e36d4f34cee4e7c4eb77d17
#
_cell.length_a   1.000
_cell.length_b   1.000
_cell.length_c   1.000
_cell.angle_alpha   90.00
_cell.angle_beta   90.00
_cell.angle_gamma   90.00
#
_symmetry.space_group_name_H-M   'P 1'
#
loop_
_entity.id
_entity.type
_entity.pdbx_description
1 polymer ?
#
loop_
_entity_poly.entity_id
_entity_poly.type
_entity_poly.pdbx_seq_one_letter_code
_entity_poly.pdbx_strand_id
1 'polypeptide(L)'
;MKRCITVIILGFLALTTGTFAEVEWGHDYDAALEAAKKDKKLVMVDLYTDWCGWCKKLDKDTFSDKDVEARVTKEFVAVKVNPEKSQQNAKLAKDFGTTGFPHIVFVDANGKKVSEIDGYLPAAQFLEQLNKITDKATKK
;
A
#
# COMPACT_ATOMS: atom_id res chain seq x y z
N MET A 1 33.44 7.39 -58.01
CA MET A 1 32.03 7.54 -57.61
C MET A 1 31.88 7.18 -56.13
N LYS A 2 31.82 8.16 -55.29
CA LYS A 2 31.64 7.98 -53.82
C LYS A 2 30.16 8.01 -53.50
N ARG A 3 29.56 6.89 -53.10
CA ARG A 3 28.17 6.81 -52.66
C ARG A 3 28.13 7.19 -51.18
N CYS A 4 27.57 8.39 -50.87
CA CYS A 4 27.23 8.78 -49.51
C CYS A 4 25.97 8.01 -49.11
N ILE A 5 26.10 7.15 -48.09
CA ILE A 5 24.97 6.48 -47.44
C ILE A 5 24.58 7.39 -46.26
N THR A 6 23.47 8.10 -46.44
CA THR A 6 22.86 8.90 -45.35
C THR A 6 22.11 7.95 -44.43
N VAL A 7 22.66 7.69 -43.26
CA VAL A 7 21.97 6.92 -42.20
C VAL A 7 21.00 7.87 -41.49
N ILE A 8 19.70 7.71 -41.74
CA ILE A 8 18.65 8.39 -41.04
C ILE A 8 18.44 7.62 -39.74
N ILE A 9 18.91 8.18 -38.61
CA ILE A 9 18.60 7.69 -37.27
C ILE A 9 17.22 8.21 -36.91
N LEU A 10 16.18 7.39 -37.09
CA LEU A 10 14.86 7.65 -36.50
C LEU A 10 15.00 7.47 -34.99
N GLY A 11 15.06 8.61 -34.28
CA GLY A 11 14.94 8.65 -32.82
C GLY A 11 13.55 8.17 -32.39
N PHE A 12 13.48 6.95 -31.87
CA PHE A 12 12.27 6.42 -31.24
C PHE A 12 12.11 7.12 -29.88
N LEU A 13 11.33 8.21 -29.86
CA LEU A 13 10.93 8.88 -28.64
C LEU A 13 9.94 7.98 -27.91
N ALA A 14 10.43 7.13 -27.01
CA ALA A 14 9.59 6.34 -26.13
C ALA A 14 8.84 7.32 -25.19
N LEU A 15 7.58 7.61 -25.52
CA LEU A 15 6.65 8.18 -24.58
C LEU A 15 6.47 7.17 -23.45
N THR A 16 7.16 7.37 -22.32
CA THR A 16 6.85 6.69 -21.07
C THR A 16 5.52 7.28 -20.58
N THR A 17 4.41 6.68 -20.99
CA THR A 17 3.14 6.90 -20.33
C THR A 17 3.31 6.37 -18.92
N GLY A 18 3.46 7.27 -17.94
CA GLY A 18 3.43 6.92 -16.53
C GLY A 18 2.05 6.32 -16.24
N THR A 19 1.97 5.01 -16.28
CA THR A 19 0.82 4.28 -15.71
C THR A 19 0.90 4.53 -14.21
N PHE A 20 0.01 5.38 -13.71
CA PHE A 20 -0.23 5.45 -12.28
C PHE A 20 -0.75 4.06 -11.88
N ALA A 21 0.08 3.31 -11.18
CA ALA A 21 -0.29 1.98 -10.73
C ALA A 21 -1.25 2.14 -9.56
N GLU A 22 -2.46 1.64 -9.73
CA GLU A 22 -3.41 1.41 -8.65
C GLU A 22 -2.72 0.62 -7.50
N VAL A 23 -3.11 0.85 -6.24
CA VAL A 23 -2.56 0.09 -5.11
C VAL A 23 -2.77 -1.40 -5.35
N GLU A 24 -1.68 -2.14 -5.44
CA GLU A 24 -1.74 -3.60 -5.59
C GLU A 24 -1.97 -4.24 -4.21
N TRP A 25 -3.22 -4.64 -3.97
CA TRP A 25 -3.63 -5.25 -2.72
C TRP A 25 -3.38 -6.76 -2.71
N GLY A 26 -2.53 -7.22 -1.80
CA GLY A 26 -2.46 -8.64 -1.43
C GLY A 26 -3.60 -9.04 -0.51
N HIS A 27 -3.78 -10.36 -0.32
CA HIS A 27 -4.79 -10.93 0.59
C HIS A 27 -4.20 -11.99 1.53
N ASP A 28 -2.89 -12.17 1.50
CA ASP A 28 -2.14 -13.08 2.35
C ASP A 28 -1.12 -12.28 3.15
N TYR A 29 -1.29 -12.27 4.47
CA TYR A 29 -0.45 -11.50 5.38
C TYR A 29 0.98 -12.05 5.45
N ASP A 30 1.17 -13.36 5.44
CA ASP A 30 2.48 -13.97 5.52
C ASP A 30 3.28 -13.70 4.22
N ALA A 31 2.61 -13.79 3.08
CA ALA A 31 3.20 -13.40 1.79
C ALA A 31 3.58 -11.91 1.75
N ALA A 32 2.78 -11.04 2.36
CA ALA A 32 3.09 -9.61 2.47
C ALA A 32 4.33 -9.36 3.33
N LEU A 33 4.53 -10.08 4.43
CA LEU A 33 5.74 -10.00 5.24
C LEU A 33 6.99 -10.43 4.47
N GLU A 34 6.91 -11.52 3.71
CA GLU A 34 8.02 -11.98 2.87
C GLU A 34 8.38 -10.96 1.76
N ALA A 35 7.37 -10.38 1.11
CA ALA A 35 7.58 -9.32 0.14
C ALA A 35 8.23 -8.08 0.78
N ALA A 36 7.78 -7.70 1.98
CA ALA A 36 8.32 -6.56 2.72
C ALA A 36 9.79 -6.76 3.13
N LYS A 37 10.19 -7.99 3.50
CA LYS A 37 11.60 -8.34 3.75
C LYS A 37 12.45 -8.15 2.51
N LYS A 38 11.98 -8.64 1.37
CA LYS A 38 12.67 -8.54 0.08
C LYS A 38 12.82 -7.09 -0.37
N ASP A 39 11.76 -6.31 -0.28
CA ASP A 39 11.69 -4.94 -0.80
C ASP A 39 12.13 -3.89 0.23
N LYS A 40 12.44 -4.30 1.46
CA LYS A 40 12.81 -3.42 2.59
C LYS A 40 11.74 -2.35 2.87
N LYS A 41 10.47 -2.77 2.85
CA LYS A 41 9.31 -1.92 3.08
C LYS A 41 8.59 -2.27 4.39
N LEU A 42 7.72 -1.37 4.83
CA LEU A 42 6.70 -1.70 5.83
C LEU A 42 5.52 -2.40 5.16
N VAL A 43 4.76 -3.18 5.94
CA VAL A 43 3.47 -3.72 5.50
C VAL A 43 2.36 -2.80 6.00
N MET A 44 1.47 -2.39 5.12
CA MET A 44 0.22 -1.71 5.44
C MET A 44 -0.93 -2.72 5.39
N VAL A 45 -1.49 -3.04 6.55
CA VAL A 45 -2.56 -4.00 6.72
C VAL A 45 -3.88 -3.26 6.87
N ASP A 46 -4.77 -3.38 5.89
CA ASP A 46 -6.13 -2.85 5.97
C ASP A 46 -7.09 -3.93 6.47
N LEU A 47 -7.50 -3.81 7.72
CA LEU A 47 -8.50 -4.68 8.33
C LEU A 47 -9.89 -4.12 8.04
N TYR A 48 -10.70 -4.93 7.36
CA TYR A 48 -12.02 -4.55 6.85
C TYR A 48 -13.03 -5.68 6.99
N THR A 49 -14.30 -5.39 6.74
CA THR A 49 -15.36 -6.39 6.56
C THR A 49 -16.21 -6.06 5.34
N ASP A 50 -16.90 -7.05 4.79
CA ASP A 50 -17.71 -6.86 3.57
C ASP A 50 -18.92 -5.92 3.80
N TRP A 51 -19.41 -5.81 5.03
CA TRP A 51 -20.53 -4.96 5.43
C TRP A 51 -20.13 -3.56 5.89
N CYS A 52 -18.83 -3.27 6.03
CA CYS A 52 -18.31 -2.01 6.56
C CYS A 52 -18.47 -0.85 5.57
N GLY A 53 -19.42 0.03 5.78
CA GLY A 53 -19.62 1.21 4.92
C GLY A 53 -18.45 2.20 4.91
N TRP A 54 -17.81 2.40 6.05
CA TRP A 54 -16.63 3.27 6.18
C TRP A 54 -15.39 2.70 5.46
N CYS A 55 -15.25 1.37 5.40
CA CYS A 55 -14.20 0.72 4.62
C CYS A 55 -14.40 0.98 3.12
N LYS A 56 -15.63 0.84 2.62
CA LYS A 56 -15.98 1.17 1.23
C LYS A 56 -15.73 2.64 0.90
N LYS A 57 -16.02 3.52 1.85
CA LYS A 57 -15.74 4.95 1.70
C LYS A 57 -14.24 5.23 1.68
N LEU A 58 -13.45 4.55 2.50
CA LEU A 58 -12.00 4.65 2.53
C LEU A 58 -11.40 4.19 1.18
N ASP A 59 -11.85 3.07 0.64
CA ASP A 59 -11.44 2.56 -0.67
C ASP A 59 -11.73 3.58 -1.79
N LYS A 60 -12.94 4.16 -1.76
CA LYS A 60 -13.40 5.07 -2.81
C LYS A 60 -12.74 6.44 -2.76
N ASP A 61 -12.59 7.03 -1.57
CA ASP A 61 -12.20 8.44 -1.42
C ASP A 61 -10.71 8.61 -1.11
N THR A 62 -10.09 7.62 -0.47
CA THR A 62 -8.72 7.72 0.04
C THR A 62 -7.76 6.83 -0.74
N PHE A 63 -8.06 5.55 -0.84
CA PHE A 63 -7.16 4.60 -1.53
C PHE A 63 -7.20 4.74 -3.06
N SER A 64 -8.20 5.39 -3.63
CA SER A 64 -8.25 5.76 -5.06
C SER A 64 -7.67 7.15 -5.35
N ASP A 65 -7.23 7.88 -4.34
CA ASP A 65 -6.52 9.13 -4.52
C ASP A 65 -5.11 8.86 -5.08
N LYS A 66 -4.73 9.57 -6.15
CA LYS A 66 -3.51 9.29 -6.89
C LYS A 66 -2.23 9.50 -6.08
N ASP A 67 -2.23 10.46 -5.16
CA ASP A 67 -1.07 10.71 -4.30
C ASP A 67 -0.95 9.64 -3.22
N VAL A 68 -2.08 9.16 -2.69
CA VAL A 68 -2.12 8.01 -1.76
C VAL A 68 -1.68 6.73 -2.46
N GLU A 69 -2.22 6.45 -3.66
CA GLU A 69 -1.81 5.29 -4.47
C GLU A 69 -0.30 5.28 -4.71
N ALA A 70 0.26 6.41 -5.17
CA ALA A 70 1.69 6.54 -5.43
C ALA A 70 2.55 6.31 -4.18
N ARG A 71 2.14 6.87 -3.04
CA ARG A 71 2.85 6.72 -1.76
C ARG A 71 2.79 5.30 -1.24
N VAL A 72 1.61 4.69 -1.23
CA VAL A 72 1.43 3.32 -0.76
C VAL A 72 2.23 2.35 -1.62
N THR A 73 2.12 2.43 -2.94
CA THR A 73 2.85 1.56 -3.87
C THR A 73 4.38 1.69 -3.71
N LYS A 74 4.87 2.91 -3.49
CA LYS A 74 6.31 3.17 -3.36
C LYS A 74 6.88 2.67 -2.03
N GLU A 75 6.18 2.87 -0.92
CA GLU A 75 6.75 2.77 0.43
C GLU A 75 6.27 1.57 1.24
N PHE A 76 5.16 0.95 0.82
CA PHE A 76 4.54 -0.14 1.57
C PHE A 76 4.26 -1.36 0.71
N VAL A 77 4.15 -2.51 1.35
CA VAL A 77 3.45 -3.68 0.81
C VAL A 77 2.03 -3.64 1.38
N ALA A 78 1.03 -3.51 0.53
CA ALA A 78 -0.36 -3.37 0.95
C ALA A 78 -1.08 -4.73 0.99
N VAL A 79 -1.77 -5.03 2.08
CA VAL A 79 -2.56 -6.25 2.23
C VAL A 79 -3.90 -5.96 2.88
N LYS A 80 -4.99 -6.50 2.31
CA LYS A 80 -6.34 -6.45 2.88
C LYS A 80 -6.63 -7.72 3.66
N VAL A 81 -7.10 -7.58 4.89
CA VAL A 81 -7.41 -8.70 5.78
C VAL A 81 -8.85 -8.57 6.28
N ASN A 82 -9.69 -9.55 5.93
CA ASN A 82 -11.03 -9.66 6.48
C ASN A 82 -11.05 -10.74 7.57
N PRO A 83 -11.29 -10.37 8.85
CA PRO A 83 -11.31 -11.32 9.97
C PRO A 83 -12.37 -12.41 9.86
N GLU A 84 -13.42 -12.16 9.07
CA GLU A 84 -14.54 -13.10 8.91
C GLU A 84 -14.25 -14.22 7.88
N LYS A 85 -13.14 -14.10 7.13
CA LYS A 85 -12.81 -15.07 6.06
C LYS A 85 -12.01 -16.29 6.54
N SER A 86 -11.28 -16.18 7.67
CA SER A 86 -10.53 -17.30 8.23
C SER A 86 -10.21 -17.11 9.71
N GLN A 87 -9.92 -18.22 10.40
CA GLN A 87 -9.47 -18.18 11.80
C GLN A 87 -8.11 -17.48 11.94
N GLN A 88 -7.23 -17.61 10.96
CA GLN A 88 -5.94 -16.92 10.94
C GLN A 88 -6.14 -15.41 10.88
N ASN A 89 -7.01 -14.93 10.01
CA ASN A 89 -7.33 -13.51 9.89
C ASN A 89 -8.01 -12.97 11.18
N ALA A 90 -8.91 -13.76 11.78
CA ALA A 90 -9.55 -13.40 13.04
C ALA A 90 -8.54 -13.27 14.18
N LYS A 91 -7.59 -14.22 14.24
CA LYS A 91 -6.50 -14.17 15.21
C LYS A 91 -5.62 -12.93 15.00
N LEU A 92 -5.25 -12.63 13.75
CA LEU A 92 -4.44 -11.47 13.39
C LEU A 92 -5.10 -10.15 13.81
N ALA A 93 -6.40 -10.00 13.54
CA ALA A 93 -7.16 -8.82 13.98
C ALA A 93 -7.18 -8.69 15.51
N LYS A 94 -7.33 -9.78 16.24
CA LYS A 94 -7.25 -9.81 17.70
C LYS A 94 -5.86 -9.42 18.21
N ASP A 95 -4.80 -9.97 17.60
CA ASP A 95 -3.42 -9.69 17.98
C ASP A 95 -3.06 -8.20 17.74
N PHE A 96 -3.65 -7.56 16.72
CA PHE A 96 -3.51 -6.13 16.49
C PHE A 96 -4.39 -5.25 17.39
N GLY A 97 -5.30 -5.85 18.16
CA GLY A 97 -6.22 -5.11 19.03
C GLY A 97 -7.37 -4.43 18.29
N THR A 98 -7.76 -4.98 17.13
CA THR A 98 -8.83 -4.42 16.29
C THR A 98 -10.18 -4.47 17.02
N THR A 99 -10.81 -3.32 17.21
CA THR A 99 -12.12 -3.17 17.88
C THR A 99 -13.19 -2.61 16.95
N GLY A 100 -12.82 -2.16 15.76
CA GLY A 100 -13.72 -1.61 14.75
C GLY A 100 -13.07 -1.58 13.37
N PHE A 101 -13.84 -1.15 12.37
CA PHE A 101 -13.39 -1.11 10.97
C PHE A 101 -13.74 0.23 10.30
N PRO A 102 -12.89 0.74 9.37
CA PRO A 102 -11.58 0.19 9.00
C PRO A 102 -10.55 0.38 10.12
N HIS A 103 -9.57 -0.51 10.20
CA HIS A 103 -8.40 -0.38 11.06
C HIS A 103 -7.15 -0.66 10.23
N ILE A 104 -6.30 0.34 10.03
CA ILE A 104 -5.10 0.22 9.22
C ILE A 104 -3.90 0.08 10.17
N VAL A 105 -3.21 -1.05 10.10
CA VAL A 105 -2.05 -1.34 10.94
C VAL A 105 -0.79 -1.35 10.08
N PHE A 106 0.25 -0.70 10.55
CA PHE A 106 1.56 -0.68 9.91
C PHE A 106 2.52 -1.54 10.73
N VAL A 107 3.14 -2.51 10.07
CA VAL A 107 4.11 -3.41 10.71
C VAL A 107 5.43 -3.39 9.96
N ASP A 108 6.51 -3.71 10.67
CA ASP A 108 7.80 -4.00 10.02
C ASP A 108 7.78 -5.39 9.35
N ALA A 109 8.84 -5.73 8.64
CA ALA A 109 8.95 -7.01 7.93
C ALA A 109 8.97 -8.24 8.85
N ASN A 110 9.09 -8.07 10.16
CA ASN A 110 8.98 -9.12 11.17
C ASN A 110 7.59 -9.20 11.81
N GLY A 111 6.63 -8.40 11.32
CA GLY A 111 5.27 -8.36 11.84
C GLY A 111 5.09 -7.54 13.11
N LYS A 112 6.12 -6.78 13.53
CA LYS A 112 6.03 -5.91 14.71
C LYS A 112 5.29 -4.63 14.37
N LYS A 113 4.23 -4.31 15.14
CA LYS A 113 3.46 -3.08 14.96
C LYS A 113 4.33 -1.84 15.17
N VAL A 114 4.32 -0.96 14.15
CA VAL A 114 5.01 0.34 14.14
C VAL A 114 4.03 1.46 14.45
N SER A 115 2.83 1.41 13.84
CA SER A 115 1.78 2.42 13.98
C SER A 115 0.41 1.86 13.57
N GLU A 116 -0.63 2.65 13.76
CA GLU A 116 -1.99 2.33 13.32
C GLU A 116 -2.80 3.58 13.03
N ILE A 117 -3.86 3.43 12.27
CA ILE A 117 -4.89 4.43 11.99
C ILE A 117 -6.24 3.77 12.23
N ASP A 118 -7.02 4.30 13.17
CA ASP A 118 -8.37 3.84 13.46
C ASP A 118 -9.40 4.66 12.68
N GLY A 119 -10.25 3.97 11.95
CA GLY A 119 -11.35 4.57 11.21
C GLY A 119 -10.96 5.23 9.90
N TYR A 120 -11.92 5.96 9.34
CA TYR A 120 -11.79 6.64 8.06
C TYR A 120 -10.99 7.95 8.19
N LEU A 121 -10.08 8.17 7.25
CA LEU A 121 -9.42 9.46 7.02
C LEU A 121 -9.52 9.85 5.54
N PRO A 122 -9.81 11.16 5.24
CA PRO A 122 -9.66 11.68 3.89
C PRO A 122 -8.21 11.61 3.40
N ALA A 123 -8.00 11.58 2.08
CA ALA A 123 -6.68 11.41 1.46
C ALA A 123 -5.59 12.33 2.02
N ALA A 124 -5.85 13.63 2.16
CA ALA A 124 -4.86 14.57 2.68
C ALA A 124 -4.40 14.25 4.11
N GLN A 125 -5.34 13.88 5.00
CA GLN A 125 -5.02 13.50 6.37
C GLN A 125 -4.32 12.13 6.42
N PHE A 126 -4.71 11.21 5.52
CA PHE A 126 -4.04 9.92 5.40
C PHE A 126 -2.58 10.08 4.99
N LEU A 127 -2.27 10.93 4.01
CA LEU A 127 -0.90 11.26 3.60
C LEU A 127 -0.08 11.87 4.73
N GLU A 128 -0.66 12.75 5.55
CA GLU A 128 0.02 13.28 6.75
C GLU A 128 0.38 12.17 7.75
N GLN A 129 -0.51 11.20 7.95
CA GLN A 129 -0.22 10.04 8.81
C GLN A 129 0.88 9.17 8.21
N LEU A 130 0.88 8.93 6.89
CA LEU A 130 1.96 8.18 6.23
C LEU A 130 3.32 8.84 6.46
N ASN A 131 3.41 10.18 6.38
CA ASN A 131 4.66 10.91 6.67
C ASN A 131 5.17 10.61 8.10
N LYS A 132 4.30 10.71 9.09
CA LYS A 132 4.65 10.44 10.50
C LYS A 132 5.09 8.99 10.73
N ILE A 133 4.46 8.05 10.02
CA ILE A 133 4.74 6.61 10.12
C ILE A 133 6.11 6.29 9.52
N THR A 134 6.40 6.81 8.33
CA THR A 134 7.70 6.60 7.67
C THR A 134 8.84 7.25 8.44
N ASP A 135 8.66 8.47 8.96
CA ASP A 135 9.64 9.14 9.81
C ASP A 135 9.94 8.37 11.09
N LYS A 136 8.91 7.76 11.70
CA LYS A 136 9.08 6.92 12.89
C LYS A 136 9.86 5.63 12.60
N ALA A 137 9.63 5.06 11.42
CA ALA A 137 10.30 3.82 11.00
C ALA A 137 11.79 4.05 10.68
N THR A 138 12.15 5.23 10.13
CA THR A 138 13.54 5.56 9.77
C THR A 138 14.41 5.97 10.95
N LYS A 139 13.82 6.35 12.10
CA LYS A 139 14.54 6.78 13.30
C LYS A 139 14.92 5.64 14.25
N LYS A 140 14.70 4.39 13.87
CA LYS A 140 15.09 3.19 14.61
C LYS A 140 16.29 2.51 13.97
#